data_762febfc75774f08d127d650d7423be9
#
_entry.id   762febfc75774f08d127d650d7423be9
#
_cell.length_a   1.000
_cell.length_b   1.000
_cell.length_c   1.000
_cell.angle_alpha   90.00
_cell.angle_beta   90.00
_cell.angle_gamma   90.00
#
_symmetry.space_group_name_H-M   'P 1'
#
loop_
_entity.id
_entity.type
_entity.pdbx_description
1 polymer ?
#
loop_
_entity_poly.entity_id
_entity_poly.type
_entity_poly.pdbx_seq_one_letter_code
_entity_poly.pdbx_strand_id
1 'polypeptide(L)'
;MLKIFFGNDRVKAQAEIKRVLNDNYEVVEGAELNLNDLTDVFMGGSLLAAERKILVKDLSTVKENFDKLVDFIDTPNDVIVWENSLDKRTNTYKQLAKKIEIKEFKLIEKIDRNLAFNIYDTAFYDGKKAVQMLAQAELTEDPYKMLGAWAWKAIDNFKRSGGTKEKRVLKELSKLDIEMKTTAYQPWVLMQAFLLRAASL
;
A
#
# COMPACT_ATOMS: atom_id res chain seq x y z
N MET A 1 5.26 -7.24 26.54
CA MET A 1 5.52 -8.02 25.29
C MET A 1 5.85 -7.04 24.16
N LEU A 2 6.97 -7.26 23.42
CA LEU A 2 7.36 -6.42 22.26
C LEU A 2 6.96 -7.07 20.95
N LYS A 3 6.32 -6.29 20.04
CA LYS A 3 6.03 -6.67 18.65
C LYS A 3 6.42 -5.54 17.70
N ILE A 4 6.75 -5.90 16.45
CA ILE A 4 6.99 -4.93 15.40
C ILE A 4 6.02 -5.17 14.26
N PHE A 5 5.29 -4.13 13.88
CA PHE A 5 4.39 -4.12 12.75
C PHE A 5 4.89 -3.10 11.72
N PHE A 6 4.93 -3.45 10.45
CA PHE A 6 5.38 -2.52 9.44
C PHE A 6 4.68 -2.73 8.10
N GLY A 7 4.71 -1.74 7.23
CA GLY A 7 4.15 -1.83 5.89
C GLY A 7 3.27 -0.67 5.48
N ASN A 8 2.60 -0.80 4.35
CA ASN A 8 1.79 0.25 3.74
C ASN A 8 0.27 0.05 3.88
N ASP A 9 -0.21 -1.11 4.39
CA ASP A 9 -1.63 -1.35 4.70
C ASP A 9 -1.95 -0.85 6.12
N ARG A 10 -2.09 0.47 6.25
CA ARG A 10 -2.37 1.12 7.53
C ARG A 10 -3.70 0.70 8.14
N VAL A 11 -4.70 0.38 7.31
CA VAL A 11 -6.04 -0.01 7.79
C VAL A 11 -5.98 -1.34 8.51
N LYS A 12 -5.38 -2.36 7.86
CA LYS A 12 -5.21 -3.68 8.50
C LYS A 12 -4.26 -3.63 9.69
N ALA A 13 -3.18 -2.85 9.59
CA ALA A 13 -2.26 -2.67 10.71
C ALA A 13 -2.96 -2.05 11.91
N GLN A 14 -3.74 -0.98 11.73
CA GLN A 14 -4.47 -0.33 12.81
C GLN A 14 -5.52 -1.24 13.46
N ALA A 15 -6.23 -2.03 12.66
CA ALA A 15 -7.17 -3.03 13.18
C ALA A 15 -6.45 -4.07 14.06
N GLU A 16 -5.27 -4.53 13.65
CA GLU A 16 -4.47 -5.49 14.42
C GLU A 16 -3.85 -4.86 15.68
N ILE A 17 -3.36 -3.61 15.59
CA ILE A 17 -2.87 -2.85 16.76
C ILE A 17 -3.98 -2.76 17.82
N LYS A 18 -5.18 -2.34 17.43
CA LYS A 18 -6.35 -2.28 18.33
C LYS A 18 -6.71 -3.63 18.92
N ARG A 19 -6.62 -4.70 18.12
CA ARG A 19 -6.88 -6.07 18.60
C ARG A 19 -5.87 -6.52 19.68
N VAL A 20 -4.61 -6.12 19.56
CA VAL A 20 -3.53 -6.53 20.47
C VAL A 20 -3.47 -5.64 21.71
N LEU A 21 -3.53 -4.30 21.53
CA LEU A 21 -3.40 -3.35 22.63
C LEU A 21 -4.75 -2.96 23.26
N ASN A 22 -5.88 -3.39 22.68
CA ASN A 22 -7.23 -2.86 22.91
C ASN A 22 -7.32 -1.37 22.53
N ASP A 23 -8.44 -0.68 22.88
CA ASP A 23 -8.64 0.73 22.48
C ASP A 23 -7.95 1.74 23.40
N ASN A 24 -7.40 1.32 24.53
CA ASN A 24 -6.76 2.19 25.51
C ASN A 24 -5.23 1.95 25.55
N TYR A 25 -4.49 2.66 24.70
CA TYR A 25 -3.04 2.63 24.64
C TYR A 25 -2.45 4.02 24.45
N GLU A 26 -1.23 4.21 24.93
CA GLU A 26 -0.44 5.42 24.72
C GLU A 26 0.16 5.41 23.31
N VAL A 27 0.23 6.57 22.66
CA VAL A 27 0.90 6.72 21.36
C VAL A 27 2.13 7.60 21.55
N VAL A 28 3.28 7.13 21.09
CA VAL A 28 4.56 7.80 21.21
C VAL A 28 5.19 7.90 19.83
N GLU A 29 5.65 9.10 19.46
CA GLU A 29 6.37 9.32 18.20
C GLU A 29 7.85 9.00 18.41
N GLY A 30 8.32 7.89 17.86
CA GLY A 30 9.67 7.36 18.09
C GLY A 30 10.79 8.23 17.51
N ALA A 31 10.47 9.06 16.51
CA ALA A 31 11.42 10.04 15.95
C ALA A 31 11.84 11.14 16.94
N GLU A 32 11.03 11.40 17.96
CA GLU A 32 11.27 12.44 18.97
C GLU A 32 11.96 11.91 20.23
N LEU A 33 12.08 10.59 20.39
CA LEU A 33 12.65 9.96 21.57
C LEU A 33 14.18 10.07 21.57
N ASN A 34 14.72 10.44 22.73
CA ASN A 34 16.13 10.20 23.04
C ASN A 34 16.33 8.84 23.74
N LEU A 35 17.57 8.43 23.99
CA LEU A 35 17.87 7.11 24.59
C LEU A 35 17.31 6.93 26.00
N ASN A 36 17.20 8.01 26.80
CA ASN A 36 16.62 7.92 28.13
C ASN A 36 15.10 7.75 28.06
N ASP A 37 14.45 8.54 27.20
CA ASP A 37 13.01 8.41 26.93
C ASP A 37 12.66 7.02 26.43
N LEU A 38 13.52 6.44 25.58
CA LEU A 38 13.35 5.06 25.09
C LEU A 38 13.31 4.06 26.25
N THR A 39 14.22 4.20 27.20
CA THR A 39 14.26 3.34 28.38
C THR A 39 12.97 3.49 29.21
N ASP A 40 12.50 4.71 29.40
CA ASP A 40 11.25 4.97 30.13
C ASP A 40 10.02 4.42 29.43
N VAL A 41 9.97 4.51 28.09
CA VAL A 41 8.87 3.95 27.29
C VAL A 41 8.84 2.43 27.40
N PHE A 42 9.98 1.77 27.24
CA PHE A 42 10.02 0.31 27.19
C PHE A 42 10.07 -0.35 28.58
N MET A 43 10.78 0.24 29.54
CA MET A 43 11.02 -0.36 30.86
C MET A 43 10.31 0.37 31.99
N GLY A 44 9.81 1.58 31.76
CA GLY A 44 9.10 2.37 32.75
C GLY A 44 7.79 1.74 33.17
N GLY A 45 7.50 1.74 34.47
CA GLY A 45 6.24 1.25 35.04
C GLY A 45 5.11 2.28 34.94
N SER A 46 3.88 1.80 35.16
CA SER A 46 2.71 2.65 35.36
C SER A 46 2.36 2.71 36.85
N LEU A 47 1.97 3.87 37.34
CA LEU A 47 1.45 4.04 38.70
C LEU A 47 0.02 3.51 38.83
N LEU A 48 -0.70 3.37 37.71
CA LEU A 48 -2.15 3.06 37.68
C LEU A 48 -2.47 1.69 37.10
N ALA A 49 -1.51 1.03 36.43
CA ALA A 49 -1.72 -0.26 35.79
C ALA A 49 -0.49 -1.17 35.97
N ALA A 50 -0.69 -2.47 36.01
CA ALA A 50 0.39 -3.45 36.09
C ALA A 50 1.29 -3.43 34.86
N GLU A 51 0.73 -3.15 33.68
CA GLU A 51 1.43 -3.09 32.40
C GLU A 51 0.95 -1.87 31.59
N ARG A 52 1.87 -1.19 30.94
CA ARG A 52 1.55 -0.12 29.99
C ARG A 52 1.31 -0.73 28.60
N LYS A 53 0.39 -0.15 27.87
CA LYS A 53 0.11 -0.48 26.47
C LYS A 53 0.54 0.69 25.60
N ILE A 54 1.52 0.48 24.74
CA ILE A 54 2.20 1.56 24.05
C ILE A 54 2.32 1.24 22.57
N LEU A 55 1.94 2.20 21.72
CA LEU A 55 2.23 2.21 20.29
C LEU A 55 3.33 3.23 20.02
N VAL A 56 4.50 2.75 19.63
CA VAL A 56 5.62 3.59 19.20
C VAL A 56 5.61 3.65 17.66
N LYS A 57 5.61 4.87 17.09
CA LYS A 57 5.60 5.06 15.65
C LYS A 57 6.93 5.61 15.16
N ASP A 58 7.31 5.17 13.94
CA ASP A 58 8.43 5.72 13.18
C ASP A 58 9.77 5.79 13.97
N LEU A 59 10.03 4.79 14.82
CA LEU A 59 11.24 4.69 15.63
C LEU A 59 12.50 4.52 14.77
N SER A 60 12.39 3.84 13.62
CA SER A 60 13.50 3.62 12.70
C SER A 60 14.01 4.88 12.01
N THR A 61 13.31 6.00 12.14
CA THR A 61 13.78 7.33 11.71
C THR A 61 15.09 7.70 12.40
N VAL A 62 15.24 7.31 13.66
CA VAL A 62 16.50 7.40 14.41
C VAL A 62 17.10 6.01 14.51
N LYS A 63 18.07 5.73 13.64
CA LYS A 63 18.70 4.41 13.52
C LYS A 63 19.20 3.85 14.85
N GLU A 64 19.83 4.70 15.68
CA GLU A 64 20.37 4.30 16.98
C GLU A 64 19.27 3.80 17.92
N ASN A 65 18.10 4.45 17.91
CA ASN A 65 16.95 4.04 18.70
C ASN A 65 16.41 2.69 18.25
N PHE A 66 16.31 2.48 16.94
CA PHE A 66 15.86 1.19 16.40
C PHE A 66 16.86 0.06 16.71
N ASP A 67 18.15 0.32 16.61
CA ASP A 67 19.19 -0.66 16.93
C ASP A 67 19.16 -1.08 18.41
N LYS A 68 18.75 -0.16 19.30
CA LYS A 68 18.58 -0.43 20.74
C LYS A 68 17.38 -1.30 21.08
N LEU A 69 16.42 -1.55 20.17
CA LEU A 69 15.29 -2.42 20.44
C LEU A 69 15.69 -3.84 20.87
N VAL A 70 16.88 -4.28 20.48
CA VAL A 70 17.41 -5.60 20.90
C VAL A 70 17.58 -5.69 22.42
N ASP A 71 17.82 -4.57 23.07
CA ASP A 71 18.01 -4.49 24.52
C ASP A 71 16.67 -4.51 25.30
N PHE A 72 15.54 -4.27 24.61
CA PHE A 72 14.20 -4.14 25.18
C PHE A 72 13.26 -5.30 24.84
N ILE A 73 13.80 -6.43 24.37
CA ILE A 73 12.99 -7.61 24.00
C ILE A 73 12.14 -8.11 25.16
N ASP A 74 12.70 -8.08 26.36
CA ASP A 74 12.05 -8.56 27.60
C ASP A 74 11.31 -7.43 28.36
N THR A 75 10.79 -6.43 27.62
CA THR A 75 10.01 -5.34 28.21
C THR A 75 8.84 -5.87 29.04
N PRO A 76 8.58 -5.32 30.25
CA PRO A 76 7.40 -5.68 31.04
C PRO A 76 6.09 -5.15 30.45
N ASN A 77 6.17 -4.18 29.53
CA ASN A 77 5.03 -3.52 28.92
C ASN A 77 4.57 -4.23 27.62
N ASP A 78 3.32 -4.00 27.22
CA ASP A 78 2.79 -4.35 25.90
C ASP A 78 3.13 -3.26 24.90
N VAL A 79 4.16 -3.47 24.09
CA VAL A 79 4.66 -2.47 23.15
C VAL A 79 4.54 -2.97 21.70
N ILE A 80 3.91 -2.18 20.86
CA ILE A 80 3.96 -2.35 19.40
C ILE A 80 4.76 -1.21 18.80
N VAL A 81 5.80 -1.55 18.03
CA VAL A 81 6.51 -0.58 17.19
C VAL A 81 5.91 -0.65 15.79
N TRP A 82 5.39 0.49 15.29
CA TRP A 82 4.85 0.63 13.95
C TRP A 82 5.82 1.39 13.05
N GLU A 83 6.13 0.79 11.89
CA GLU A 83 7.02 1.36 10.88
C GLU A 83 6.37 1.38 9.50
N ASN A 84 6.64 2.41 8.69
CA ASN A 84 6.17 2.41 7.30
C ASN A 84 6.93 1.40 6.43
N SER A 85 8.21 1.17 6.72
CA SER A 85 9.06 0.19 6.05
C SER A 85 10.22 -0.21 6.93
N LEU A 86 10.73 -1.44 6.76
CA LEU A 86 11.93 -1.92 7.44
C LEU A 86 12.87 -2.62 6.45
N ASP A 87 14.17 -2.35 6.57
CA ASP A 87 15.19 -3.10 5.82
C ASP A 87 15.46 -4.45 6.52
N LYS A 88 14.93 -5.51 5.94
CA LYS A 88 15.06 -6.89 6.43
C LYS A 88 16.49 -7.44 6.39
N ARG A 89 17.41 -6.74 5.73
CA ARG A 89 18.82 -7.16 5.59
C ARG A 89 19.65 -6.75 6.79
N THR A 90 19.20 -5.80 7.60
CA THR A 90 19.92 -5.30 8.78
C THR A 90 20.13 -6.39 9.82
N ASN A 91 21.22 -6.27 10.57
CA ASN A 91 21.50 -7.21 11.67
C ASN A 91 20.47 -7.10 12.79
N THR A 92 20.04 -5.89 13.10
CA THR A 92 18.99 -5.62 14.10
C THR A 92 17.69 -6.33 13.74
N TYR A 93 17.20 -6.19 12.49
CA TYR A 93 16.01 -6.90 12.04
C TYR A 93 16.16 -8.42 12.21
N LYS A 94 17.29 -8.98 11.78
CA LYS A 94 17.54 -10.43 11.87
C LYS A 94 17.61 -10.96 13.30
N GLN A 95 18.12 -10.16 14.24
CA GLN A 95 18.15 -10.50 15.65
C GLN A 95 16.75 -10.46 16.27
N LEU A 96 16.02 -9.38 16.01
CA LEU A 96 14.65 -9.21 16.49
C LEU A 96 13.70 -10.27 15.94
N ALA A 97 13.78 -10.60 14.65
CA ALA A 97 12.93 -11.60 14.01
C ALA A 97 13.07 -13.04 14.58
N LYS A 98 14.16 -13.31 15.31
CA LYS A 98 14.35 -14.59 15.99
C LYS A 98 13.68 -14.66 17.37
N LYS A 99 13.36 -13.52 17.96
CA LYS A 99 12.96 -13.42 19.36
C LYS A 99 11.57 -12.82 19.58
N ILE A 100 11.11 -11.99 18.65
CA ILE A 100 9.81 -11.32 18.76
C ILE A 100 8.97 -11.50 17.49
N GLU A 101 7.67 -11.25 17.60
CA GLU A 101 6.77 -11.23 16.44
C GLU A 101 7.00 -9.98 15.60
N ILE A 102 7.37 -10.19 14.32
CA ILE A 102 7.45 -9.11 13.31
C ILE A 102 6.43 -9.41 12.22
N LYS A 103 5.46 -8.51 12.04
CA LYS A 103 4.37 -8.68 11.08
C LYS A 103 4.37 -7.58 10.02
N GLU A 104 4.36 -7.99 8.76
CA GLU A 104 4.31 -7.08 7.62
C GLU A 104 2.87 -6.96 7.11
N PHE A 105 2.39 -5.71 6.98
CA PHE A 105 1.09 -5.36 6.43
C PHE A 105 1.29 -4.72 5.06
N LYS A 106 1.18 -5.52 4.03
CA LYS A 106 1.22 -5.04 2.65
C LYS A 106 -0.19 -4.79 2.16
N LEU A 107 -0.45 -3.57 1.71
CA LEU A 107 -1.46 -3.39 0.70
C LEU A 107 -1.03 -4.28 -0.47
N ILE A 108 -1.78 -5.34 -0.68
CA ILE A 108 -1.68 -6.08 -1.91
C ILE A 108 -2.28 -5.14 -2.97
N GLU A 109 -1.50 -4.16 -3.40
CA GLU A 109 -1.71 -3.50 -4.67
C GLU A 109 -1.35 -4.52 -5.76
N LYS A 110 -2.05 -5.62 -5.79
CA LYS A 110 -2.23 -6.34 -7.02
C LYS A 110 -3.16 -5.48 -7.87
N ILE A 111 -2.58 -4.50 -8.55
CA ILE A 111 -3.09 -4.27 -9.89
C ILE A 111 -2.88 -5.64 -10.53
N ASP A 112 -3.97 -6.36 -10.75
CA ASP A 112 -3.89 -7.50 -11.62
C ASP A 112 -3.60 -6.91 -13.01
N ARG A 113 -2.29 -6.74 -13.30
CA ARG A 113 -1.85 -6.26 -14.62
C ARG A 113 -2.48 -7.13 -15.70
N ASN A 114 -2.73 -8.38 -15.38
CA ASN A 114 -3.44 -9.30 -16.24
C ASN A 114 -4.90 -8.86 -16.39
N LEU A 115 -5.58 -8.43 -15.32
CA LEU A 115 -6.97 -7.94 -15.42
C LEU A 115 -7.03 -6.67 -16.28
N ALA A 116 -6.18 -5.68 -16.03
CA ALA A 116 -6.12 -4.45 -16.83
C ALA A 116 -5.82 -4.74 -18.31
N PHE A 117 -4.85 -5.63 -18.59
CA PHE A 117 -4.51 -6.02 -19.95
C PHE A 117 -5.62 -6.85 -20.61
N ASN A 118 -6.27 -7.73 -19.87
CA ASN A 118 -7.38 -8.54 -20.37
C ASN A 118 -8.58 -7.66 -20.72
N ILE A 119 -8.92 -6.65 -19.90
CA ILE A 119 -9.98 -5.69 -20.22
C ILE A 119 -9.63 -4.92 -21.49
N TYR A 120 -8.40 -4.42 -21.59
CA TYR A 120 -7.92 -3.70 -22.77
C TYR A 120 -8.03 -4.55 -24.04
N ASP A 121 -7.50 -5.77 -24.02
CA ASP A 121 -7.54 -6.67 -25.17
C ASP A 121 -8.97 -7.04 -25.55
N THR A 122 -9.81 -7.37 -24.55
CA THR A 122 -11.21 -7.74 -24.75
C THR A 122 -11.99 -6.62 -25.46
N ALA A 123 -11.67 -5.34 -25.17
CA ALA A 123 -12.36 -4.20 -25.75
C ALA A 123 -12.31 -4.16 -27.29
N PHE A 124 -11.26 -4.70 -27.92
CA PHE A 124 -11.12 -4.72 -29.37
C PHE A 124 -11.92 -5.85 -30.05
N TYR A 125 -12.47 -6.78 -29.27
CA TYR A 125 -13.29 -7.88 -29.77
C TYR A 125 -14.72 -7.82 -29.24
N ASP A 126 -14.90 -7.47 -27.96
CA ASP A 126 -16.18 -7.40 -27.28
C ASP A 126 -16.19 -6.28 -26.24
N GLY A 127 -16.55 -5.08 -26.67
CA GLY A 127 -16.63 -3.91 -25.81
C GLY A 127 -17.62 -4.07 -24.64
N LYS A 128 -18.74 -4.80 -24.83
CA LYS A 128 -19.72 -5.03 -23.75
C LYS A 128 -19.13 -5.90 -22.64
N LYS A 129 -18.43 -6.95 -23.02
CA LYS A 129 -17.74 -7.83 -22.06
C LYS A 129 -16.62 -7.07 -21.34
N ALA A 130 -15.87 -6.23 -22.06
CA ALA A 130 -14.83 -5.40 -21.44
C ALA A 130 -15.41 -4.43 -20.40
N VAL A 131 -16.58 -3.83 -20.66
CA VAL A 131 -17.29 -2.97 -19.70
C VAL A 131 -17.74 -3.77 -18.45
N GLN A 132 -18.24 -4.99 -18.62
CA GLN A 132 -18.59 -5.85 -17.49
C GLN A 132 -17.35 -6.18 -16.61
N MET A 133 -16.22 -6.48 -17.24
CA MET A 133 -14.95 -6.70 -16.53
C MET A 133 -14.48 -5.44 -15.83
N LEU A 134 -14.62 -4.26 -16.46
CA LEU A 134 -14.27 -2.98 -15.85
C LEU A 134 -15.14 -2.68 -14.62
N ALA A 135 -16.44 -2.97 -14.67
CA ALA A 135 -17.34 -2.79 -13.52
C ALA A 135 -16.94 -3.64 -12.31
N GLN A 136 -16.36 -4.82 -12.52
CA GLN A 136 -15.80 -5.63 -11.43
C GLN A 136 -14.49 -5.01 -10.89
N ALA A 137 -13.66 -4.49 -11.79
CA ALA A 137 -12.40 -3.82 -11.40
C ALA A 137 -12.64 -2.52 -10.62
N GLU A 138 -13.73 -1.80 -10.87
CA GLU A 138 -14.11 -0.56 -10.16
C GLU A 138 -14.21 -0.74 -8.64
N LEU A 139 -14.53 -1.95 -8.19
CA LEU A 139 -14.66 -2.26 -6.76
C LEU A 139 -13.31 -2.34 -6.02
N THR A 140 -12.21 -2.56 -6.73
CA THR A 140 -10.90 -2.90 -6.15
C THR A 140 -9.73 -2.11 -6.71
N GLU A 141 -9.91 -1.46 -7.86
CA GLU A 141 -8.82 -0.84 -8.61
C GLU A 141 -8.96 0.70 -8.69
N ASP A 142 -7.86 1.36 -8.99
CA ASP A 142 -7.82 2.79 -9.24
C ASP A 142 -7.90 3.08 -10.75
N PRO A 143 -8.81 3.98 -11.22
CA PRO A 143 -9.01 4.23 -12.65
C PRO A 143 -7.78 4.82 -13.35
N TYR A 144 -7.00 5.65 -12.67
CA TYR A 144 -5.79 6.25 -13.26
C TYR A 144 -4.67 5.22 -13.40
N LYS A 145 -4.56 4.29 -12.46
CA LYS A 145 -3.62 3.16 -12.57
C LYS A 145 -4.01 2.21 -13.71
N MET A 146 -5.33 1.94 -13.87
CA MET A 146 -5.84 1.14 -14.98
C MET A 146 -5.53 1.79 -16.33
N LEU A 147 -5.80 3.08 -16.46
CA LEU A 147 -5.47 3.84 -17.67
C LEU A 147 -3.96 3.80 -17.97
N GLY A 148 -3.13 3.94 -16.94
CA GLY A 148 -1.66 3.82 -17.08
C GLY A 148 -1.23 2.47 -17.62
N ALA A 149 -1.84 1.37 -17.17
CA ALA A 149 -1.59 0.03 -17.69
C ALA A 149 -2.02 -0.12 -19.17
N TRP A 150 -3.18 0.43 -19.54
CA TRP A 150 -3.64 0.45 -20.93
C TRP A 150 -2.73 1.28 -21.84
N ALA A 151 -2.31 2.46 -21.40
CA ALA A 151 -1.37 3.31 -22.13
C ALA A 151 -0.03 2.60 -22.36
N TRP A 152 0.50 1.95 -21.30
CA TRP A 152 1.74 1.18 -21.43
C TRP A 152 1.60 0.06 -22.47
N LYS A 153 0.50 -0.72 -22.43
CA LYS A 153 0.25 -1.78 -23.39
C LYS A 153 0.06 -1.27 -24.80
N ALA A 154 -0.65 -0.16 -24.98
CA ALA A 154 -0.82 0.47 -26.29
C ALA A 154 0.50 0.95 -26.87
N ILE A 155 1.39 1.51 -26.05
CA ILE A 155 2.74 1.93 -26.47
C ILE A 155 3.57 0.72 -26.89
N ASP A 156 3.52 -0.38 -26.11
CA ASP A 156 4.25 -1.59 -26.42
C ASP A 156 3.74 -2.22 -27.74
N ASN A 157 2.44 -2.30 -27.95
CA ASN A 157 1.85 -2.75 -29.20
C ASN A 157 2.28 -1.86 -30.38
N PHE A 158 2.27 -0.54 -30.21
CA PHE A 158 2.72 0.39 -31.25
C PHE A 158 4.22 0.21 -31.58
N LYS A 159 5.06 0.03 -30.59
CA LYS A 159 6.49 -0.23 -30.81
C LYS A 159 6.74 -1.52 -31.61
N ARG A 160 5.88 -2.53 -31.45
CA ARG A 160 6.00 -3.80 -32.15
C ARG A 160 5.45 -3.79 -33.57
N SER A 161 4.30 -3.14 -33.79
CA SER A 161 3.59 -3.17 -35.06
C SER A 161 3.80 -1.94 -35.93
N GLY A 162 3.99 -0.77 -35.31
CA GLY A 162 4.07 0.53 -35.99
C GLY A 162 2.77 0.93 -36.72
N GLY A 163 1.68 0.23 -36.46
CA GLY A 163 0.47 0.29 -37.25
C GLY A 163 -0.36 1.58 -37.09
N THR A 164 -1.19 1.87 -38.07
CA THR A 164 -2.09 3.02 -38.06
C THR A 164 -3.19 2.86 -36.99
N LYS A 165 -3.61 1.63 -36.74
CA LYS A 165 -4.59 1.27 -35.72
C LYS A 165 -4.06 1.63 -34.32
N GLU A 166 -2.86 1.20 -33.99
CA GLU A 166 -2.22 1.45 -32.70
C GLU A 166 -2.01 2.94 -32.47
N LYS A 167 -1.67 3.70 -33.53
CA LYS A 167 -1.57 5.15 -33.45
C LYS A 167 -2.91 5.81 -33.10
N ARG A 168 -4.01 5.32 -33.66
CA ARG A 168 -5.37 5.82 -33.34
C ARG A 168 -5.72 5.51 -31.88
N VAL A 169 -5.43 4.29 -31.42
CA VAL A 169 -5.67 3.86 -30.03
C VAL A 169 -4.91 4.76 -29.06
N LEU A 170 -3.63 5.02 -29.31
CA LEU A 170 -2.84 5.92 -28.46
C LEU A 170 -3.41 7.34 -28.42
N LYS A 171 -3.89 7.86 -29.57
CA LYS A 171 -4.55 9.16 -29.63
C LYS A 171 -5.83 9.21 -28.79
N GLU A 172 -6.65 8.18 -28.84
CA GLU A 172 -7.89 8.11 -28.05
C GLU A 172 -7.62 7.89 -26.56
N LEU A 173 -6.60 7.11 -26.17
CA LEU A 173 -6.16 7.02 -24.78
C LEU A 173 -5.62 8.33 -24.24
N SER A 174 -4.89 9.10 -25.05
CA SER A 174 -4.41 10.42 -24.66
C SER A 174 -5.56 11.40 -24.44
N LYS A 175 -6.62 11.36 -25.27
CA LYS A 175 -7.83 12.17 -25.05
C LYS A 175 -8.54 11.74 -23.76
N LEU A 176 -8.68 10.43 -23.54
CA LEU A 176 -9.28 9.88 -22.33
C LEU A 176 -8.54 10.37 -21.06
N ASP A 177 -7.21 10.38 -21.08
CA ASP A 177 -6.40 10.87 -19.95
C ASP A 177 -6.68 12.37 -19.66
N ILE A 178 -6.78 13.18 -20.71
CA ILE A 178 -7.12 14.60 -20.59
C ILE A 178 -8.54 14.75 -20.03
N GLU A 179 -9.51 14.05 -20.58
CA GLU A 179 -10.92 14.11 -20.14
C GLU A 179 -11.08 13.70 -18.68
N MET A 180 -10.43 12.62 -18.25
CA MET A 180 -10.44 12.16 -16.85
C MET A 180 -9.87 13.20 -15.87
N LYS A 181 -8.97 14.07 -16.32
CA LYS A 181 -8.32 15.09 -15.48
C LYS A 181 -9.00 16.46 -15.52
N THR A 182 -9.77 16.74 -16.56
CA THR A 182 -10.29 18.10 -16.83
C THR A 182 -11.80 18.21 -16.78
N THR A 183 -12.54 17.09 -16.78
CA THR A 183 -13.99 17.11 -16.75
C THR A 183 -14.55 16.69 -15.40
N ALA A 184 -15.81 17.02 -15.14
CA ALA A 184 -16.54 16.61 -13.94
C ALA A 184 -17.11 15.17 -14.03
N TYR A 185 -16.91 14.48 -15.15
CA TYR A 185 -17.38 13.12 -15.30
C TYR A 185 -16.53 12.13 -14.48
N GLN A 186 -17.20 11.12 -13.96
CA GLN A 186 -16.51 10.06 -13.22
C GLN A 186 -15.53 9.32 -14.17
N PRO A 187 -14.29 9.11 -13.76
CA PRO A 187 -13.27 8.43 -14.58
C PRO A 187 -13.73 7.09 -15.14
N TRP A 188 -14.42 6.28 -14.35
CA TRP A 188 -14.92 4.97 -14.76
C TRP A 188 -15.93 5.05 -15.90
N VAL A 189 -16.79 6.06 -15.93
CA VAL A 189 -17.76 6.30 -17.02
C VAL A 189 -17.05 6.64 -18.33
N LEU A 190 -16.02 7.47 -18.27
CA LEU A 190 -15.20 7.80 -19.44
C LEU A 190 -14.45 6.58 -19.98
N MET A 191 -13.92 5.74 -19.08
CA MET A 191 -13.26 4.48 -19.45
C MET A 191 -14.25 3.50 -20.10
N GLN A 192 -15.46 3.37 -19.58
CA GLN A 192 -16.52 2.54 -20.21
C GLN A 192 -16.84 3.01 -21.64
N ALA A 193 -16.98 4.34 -21.81
CA ALA A 193 -17.22 4.91 -23.13
C ALA A 193 -16.07 4.65 -24.13
N PHE A 194 -14.83 4.65 -23.66
CA PHE A 194 -13.68 4.26 -24.48
C PHE A 194 -13.75 2.79 -24.88
N LEU A 195 -14.00 1.87 -23.93
CA LEU A 195 -14.06 0.43 -24.20
C LEU A 195 -15.13 0.06 -25.23
N LEU A 196 -16.30 0.71 -25.18
CA LEU A 196 -17.38 0.49 -26.15
C LEU A 196 -17.02 0.93 -27.58
N ARG A 197 -16.12 1.92 -27.71
CA ARG A 197 -15.67 2.42 -29.02
C ARG A 197 -14.40 1.72 -29.53
N ALA A 198 -13.69 1.01 -28.67
CA ALA A 198 -12.37 0.44 -28.99
C ALA A 198 -12.40 -0.51 -30.18
N ALA A 199 -13.47 -1.29 -30.35
CA ALA A 199 -13.61 -2.23 -31.46
C ALA A 199 -13.70 -1.55 -32.84
N SER A 200 -14.05 -0.24 -32.88
CA SER A 200 -14.14 0.56 -34.11
C SER A 200 -12.86 1.33 -34.45
N LEU A 201 -11.86 1.26 -33.61
CA LEU A 201 -10.56 1.91 -33.81
C LEU A 201 -9.63 1.05 -34.65
#